data_cca3c9b0d383fe1ed512fa1abd34e6c7
#
_entry.id   cca3c9b0d383fe1ed512fa1abd34e6c7
#
_cell.length_a   1.000
_cell.length_b   1.000
_cell.length_c   1.000
_cell.angle_alpha   90.00
_cell.angle_beta   90.00
_cell.angle_gamma   90.00
#
_symmetry.space_group_name_H-M   'P 1'
#
loop_
_entity.id
_entity.type
_entity.pdbx_description
1 polymer ?
#
loop_
_entity_poly.entity_id
_entity_poly.type
_entity_poly.pdbx_seq_one_letter_code
_entity_poly.pdbx_strand_id
1 'polypeptide(L)'
;MEREDVLNYGLSFPDTYQDAPFRDANWQLVRVRQSKKAFLWTYEMDGYLRLNVKVSPESRDFWRGAYSSVVPGYHQNKEHWNTLILDGTIPETDVFQMIKESYALVTDSPTKRIYEAVKKIPRGQVATYGQVAH
;
A
#
# COMPACT_ATOMS: atom_id res chain seq x y z
N MET A 1 15.43 -4.21 5.54
CA MET A 1 14.01 -4.47 5.90
C MET A 1 13.66 -5.87 5.47
N GLU A 2 13.19 -6.67 6.41
CA GLU A 2 12.83 -8.05 6.15
C GLU A 2 11.35 -8.17 5.81
N ARG A 3 10.99 -9.32 5.22
CA ARG A 3 9.59 -9.57 4.91
C ARG A 3 8.69 -9.46 6.15
N GLU A 4 9.16 -9.96 7.29
CA GLU A 4 8.39 -9.90 8.52
C GLU A 4 8.08 -8.47 8.94
N ASP A 5 9.01 -7.54 8.74
CA ASP A 5 8.78 -6.14 9.09
C ASP A 5 7.64 -5.57 8.27
N VAL A 6 7.61 -5.90 6.99
CA VAL A 6 6.60 -5.42 6.06
C VAL A 6 5.24 -6.04 6.39
N LEU A 7 5.21 -7.36 6.60
CA LEU A 7 3.97 -8.05 6.92
C LEU A 7 3.40 -7.58 8.26
N ASN A 8 4.26 -7.40 9.26
CA ASN A 8 3.81 -6.92 10.57
C ASN A 8 3.24 -5.51 10.48
N TYR A 9 3.83 -4.67 9.66
CA TYR A 9 3.28 -3.33 9.46
C TYR A 9 1.87 -3.40 8.84
N GLY A 10 1.70 -4.22 7.80
CA GLY A 10 0.39 -4.40 7.18
C GLY A 10 -0.63 -4.97 8.15
N LEU A 11 -0.19 -5.91 9.00
CA LEU A 11 -1.07 -6.54 9.98
C LEU A 11 -1.39 -5.63 11.16
N SER A 12 -0.69 -4.50 11.29
CA SER A 12 -0.97 -3.53 12.35
C SER A 12 -2.23 -2.71 12.07
N PHE A 13 -2.72 -2.72 10.84
CA PHE A 13 -3.96 -2.02 10.51
C PHE A 13 -5.16 -2.83 10.97
N PRO A 14 -6.29 -2.15 11.31
CA PRO A 14 -7.48 -2.85 11.80
C PRO A 14 -8.07 -3.80 10.75
N ASP A 15 -8.62 -4.91 11.24
CA ASP A 15 -9.40 -5.84 10.44
C ASP A 15 -8.61 -6.45 9.28
N THR A 16 -7.37 -6.83 9.55
CA THR A 16 -6.48 -7.41 8.54
C THR A 16 -6.04 -8.82 8.96
N TYR A 17 -5.64 -9.60 7.96
CA TYR A 17 -5.10 -10.94 8.21
C TYR A 17 -4.13 -11.31 7.10
N GLN A 18 -3.22 -12.24 7.40
CA GLN A 18 -2.25 -12.74 6.45
C GLN A 18 -2.83 -13.93 5.70
N ASP A 19 -2.53 -14.01 4.40
CA ASP A 19 -3.02 -15.08 3.54
C ASP A 19 -1.89 -15.54 2.64
N ALA A 20 -1.87 -16.83 2.32
CA ALA A 20 -0.93 -17.42 1.38
C ALA A 20 -1.74 -18.29 0.42
N PRO A 21 -2.46 -17.67 -0.53
CA PRO A 21 -3.47 -18.38 -1.33
C PRO A 21 -2.90 -19.28 -2.41
N PHE A 22 -1.61 -19.16 -2.69
CA PHE A 22 -0.98 -19.96 -3.74
C PHE A 22 -0.17 -21.10 -3.13
N ARG A 23 0.11 -22.12 -3.93
CA ARG A 23 0.95 -23.23 -3.47
C ARG A 23 2.37 -22.76 -3.18
N ASP A 24 2.80 -21.76 -3.92
CA ASP A 24 4.14 -21.18 -3.75
C ASP A 24 4.16 -20.35 -2.49
N ALA A 25 4.89 -20.81 -1.47
CA ALA A 25 5.01 -20.10 -0.19
C ALA A 25 5.73 -18.76 -0.34
N ASN A 26 6.30 -18.48 -1.50
CA ASN A 26 6.92 -17.19 -1.77
C ASN A 26 5.91 -16.04 -1.73
N TRP A 27 4.64 -16.32 -1.99
CA TRP A 27 3.61 -15.29 -2.05
C TRP A 27 2.86 -15.20 -0.73
N GLN A 28 3.10 -14.12 0.03
CA GLN A 28 2.43 -13.86 1.29
C GLN A 28 1.73 -12.52 1.20
N LEU A 29 0.45 -12.51 1.50
CA LEU A 29 -0.42 -11.34 1.31
C LEU A 29 -1.01 -10.89 2.63
N VAL A 30 -1.39 -9.59 2.71
CA VAL A 30 -2.21 -9.08 3.81
C VAL A 30 -3.52 -8.59 3.19
N ARG A 31 -4.62 -9.07 3.75
CA ARG A 31 -5.97 -8.77 3.26
C ARG A 31 -6.80 -8.09 4.34
N VAL A 32 -7.81 -7.35 3.89
CA VAL A 32 -8.84 -6.81 4.79
C VAL A 32 -9.90 -7.89 4.97
N ARG A 33 -10.27 -8.20 6.24
CA ARG A 33 -11.17 -9.30 6.54
C ARG A 33 -12.53 -9.15 5.89
N GLN A 34 -13.10 -7.96 6.01
CA GLN A 34 -14.47 -7.74 5.59
C GLN A 34 -14.64 -7.94 4.08
N SER A 35 -13.75 -7.38 3.30
CA SER A 35 -13.84 -7.43 1.84
C SER A 35 -13.02 -8.53 1.22
N LYS A 36 -12.06 -9.08 1.96
CA LYS A 36 -11.05 -10.04 1.50
C LYS A 36 -10.14 -9.46 0.42
N LYS A 37 -10.13 -8.15 0.25
CA LYS A 37 -9.24 -7.49 -0.70
C LYS A 37 -7.84 -7.45 -0.15
N ALA A 38 -6.87 -7.79 -0.98
CA ALA A 38 -5.47 -7.70 -0.62
C ALA A 38 -4.96 -6.30 -0.92
N PHE A 39 -4.21 -5.73 0.02
CA PHE A 39 -3.58 -4.43 -0.19
C PHE A 39 -2.05 -4.50 -0.13
N LEU A 40 -1.52 -5.65 0.23
CA LEU A 40 -0.07 -5.85 0.30
C LEU A 40 0.24 -7.26 -0.16
N TRP A 41 1.07 -7.36 -1.20
CA TRP A 41 1.57 -8.63 -1.70
C TRP A 41 3.07 -8.63 -1.48
N THR A 42 3.62 -9.70 -0.92
CA THR A 42 5.06 -9.83 -0.75
C THR A 42 5.55 -11.07 -1.45
N TYR A 43 6.70 -10.96 -2.09
CA TYR A 43 7.34 -12.08 -2.75
C TYR A 43 8.81 -11.75 -2.98
N GLU A 44 9.63 -12.78 -3.15
CA GLU A 44 11.05 -12.59 -3.46
C GLU A 44 11.29 -12.95 -4.92
N MET A 45 12.10 -12.16 -5.58
CA MET A 45 12.44 -12.38 -6.97
C MET A 45 13.79 -11.74 -7.24
N ASP A 46 14.68 -12.48 -7.88
CA ASP A 46 16.02 -12.00 -8.27
C ASP A 46 16.82 -11.47 -7.08
N GLY A 47 16.66 -12.11 -5.92
CA GLY A 47 17.45 -11.76 -4.74
C GLY A 47 16.91 -10.62 -3.91
N TYR A 48 15.78 -10.05 -4.28
CA TYR A 48 15.19 -8.93 -3.54
C TYR A 48 13.75 -9.24 -3.13
N LEU A 49 13.39 -8.75 -1.95
CA LEU A 49 12.00 -8.74 -1.54
C LEU A 49 11.29 -7.67 -2.36
N ARG A 50 10.12 -8.00 -2.87
CA ARG A 50 9.29 -7.08 -3.66
C ARG A 50 7.90 -7.01 -3.05
N LEU A 51 7.27 -5.85 -3.19
CA LEU A 51 5.92 -5.62 -2.68
C LEU A 51 5.06 -5.11 -3.81
N ASN A 52 3.81 -5.58 -3.87
CA ASN A 52 2.82 -4.94 -4.73
C ASN A 52 1.86 -4.19 -3.82
N VAL A 53 1.62 -2.93 -4.14
CA VAL A 53 0.69 -2.08 -3.38
C VAL A 53 -0.23 -1.38 -4.35
N LYS A 54 -1.48 -1.16 -3.92
CA LYS A 54 -2.46 -0.45 -4.73
C LYS A 54 -2.17 1.05 -4.67
N VAL A 55 -2.40 1.73 -5.78
CA VAL A 55 -2.10 3.16 -5.89
C VAL A 55 -3.20 3.88 -6.65
N SER A 56 -3.39 5.15 -6.32
CA SER A 56 -4.19 6.06 -7.15
C SER A 56 -3.32 6.52 -8.33
N PRO A 57 -3.90 7.05 -9.41
CA PRO A 57 -3.10 7.51 -10.54
C PRO A 57 -2.04 8.54 -10.14
N GLU A 58 -2.37 9.44 -9.22
CA GLU A 58 -1.43 10.47 -8.78
C GLU A 58 -0.28 9.88 -7.97
N SER A 59 -0.59 9.01 -7.01
CA SER A 59 0.42 8.35 -6.21
C SER A 59 1.26 7.42 -7.06
N ARG A 60 0.64 6.73 -8.00
CA ARG A 60 1.35 5.84 -8.93
C ARG A 60 2.50 6.57 -9.60
N ASP A 61 2.19 7.70 -10.22
CA ASP A 61 3.18 8.43 -10.99
C ASP A 61 4.20 9.13 -10.09
N PHE A 62 3.74 9.64 -8.95
CA PHE A 62 4.63 10.28 -7.99
C PHE A 62 5.72 9.31 -7.51
N TRP A 63 5.31 8.11 -7.09
CA TRP A 63 6.28 7.15 -6.55
C TRP A 63 7.18 6.56 -7.62
N ARG A 64 6.64 6.33 -8.82
CA ARG A 64 7.48 5.86 -9.93
C ARG A 64 8.51 6.90 -10.34
N GLY A 65 8.17 8.17 -10.23
CA GLY A 65 9.10 9.25 -10.54
C GLY A 65 10.11 9.48 -9.43
N ALA A 66 9.74 9.17 -8.19
CA ALA A 66 10.62 9.40 -7.05
C ALA A 66 11.73 8.36 -6.93
N TYR A 67 11.43 7.11 -7.28
CA TYR A 67 12.38 6.00 -7.11
C TYR A 67 12.37 5.08 -8.32
N SER A 68 13.55 4.76 -8.83
CA SER A 68 13.66 3.83 -9.95
C SER A 68 13.27 2.41 -9.55
N SER A 69 13.27 2.11 -8.25
CA SER A 69 12.87 0.80 -7.74
C SER A 69 11.35 0.69 -7.51
N VAL A 70 10.59 1.73 -7.83
CA VAL A 70 9.14 1.66 -7.89
C VAL A 70 8.76 1.54 -9.36
N VAL A 71 8.16 0.40 -9.72
CA VAL A 71 7.88 0.06 -11.12
C VAL A 71 6.42 -0.36 -11.27
N PRO A 72 5.91 -0.49 -12.51
CA PRO A 72 4.53 -0.97 -12.70
C PRO A 72 4.29 -2.33 -12.06
N GLY A 73 3.09 -2.53 -11.55
CA GLY A 73 2.74 -3.72 -10.78
C GLY A 73 2.95 -5.03 -11.53
N TYR A 74 3.72 -5.92 -10.93
CA TYR A 74 4.03 -7.24 -11.49
C TYR A 74 2.84 -8.17 -11.27
N HIS A 75 2.34 -8.76 -12.32
CA HIS A 75 1.17 -9.64 -12.29
C HIS A 75 -0.11 -8.96 -11.79
N GLN A 76 -0.15 -7.63 -11.85
CA GLN A 76 -1.29 -6.85 -11.43
C GLN A 76 -1.64 -5.84 -12.52
N ASN A 77 -2.79 -5.19 -12.39
CA ASN A 77 -3.15 -4.10 -13.27
C ASN A 77 -2.20 -2.93 -13.04
N LYS A 78 -1.42 -2.58 -14.05
CA LYS A 78 -0.36 -1.60 -13.91
C LYS A 78 -0.84 -0.16 -13.75
N GLU A 79 -2.13 0.06 -14.00
CA GLU A 79 -2.75 1.37 -13.78
C GLU A 79 -3.04 1.60 -12.31
N HIS A 80 -3.24 0.52 -11.54
CA HIS A 80 -3.69 0.59 -10.15
C HIS A 80 -2.71 -0.01 -9.15
N TRP A 81 -1.60 -0.55 -9.61
CA TRP A 81 -0.63 -1.22 -8.73
C TRP A 81 0.79 -0.83 -9.08
N ASN A 82 1.60 -0.63 -8.04
CA ASN A 82 3.04 -0.48 -8.15
C ASN A 82 3.74 -1.64 -7.49
N THR A 83 4.91 -1.99 -8.01
CA THR A 83 5.82 -2.94 -7.38
C THR A 83 6.99 -2.16 -6.80
N LEU A 84 7.29 -2.41 -5.54
CA LEU A 84 8.44 -1.83 -4.85
C LEU A 84 9.52 -2.89 -4.75
N ILE A 85 10.68 -2.62 -5.32
CA ILE A 85 11.83 -3.53 -5.22
C ILE A 85 12.66 -3.05 -4.04
N LEU A 86 12.72 -3.85 -2.98
CA LEU A 86 13.41 -3.43 -1.76
C LEU A 86 14.91 -3.71 -1.88
N ASP A 87 15.57 -2.89 -2.66
CA ASP A 87 17.01 -2.99 -2.92
C ASP A 87 17.82 -2.01 -2.08
N GLY A 88 17.19 -1.37 -1.10
CA GLY A 88 17.86 -0.43 -0.21
C GLY A 88 17.79 1.02 -0.67
N THR A 89 17.21 1.30 -1.84
CA THR A 89 17.14 2.66 -2.36
C THR A 89 15.90 3.43 -1.94
N ILE A 90 14.85 2.72 -1.45
CA ILE A 90 13.63 3.37 -1.00
C ILE A 90 13.69 3.48 0.52
N PRO A 91 13.57 4.70 1.08
CA PRO A 91 13.56 4.85 2.55
C PRO A 91 12.42 4.06 3.16
N GLU A 92 12.67 3.48 4.34
CA GLU A 92 11.70 2.66 5.04
C GLU A 92 10.39 3.41 5.31
N THR A 93 10.50 4.69 5.67
CA THR A 93 9.33 5.52 5.91
C THR A 93 8.44 5.63 4.68
N ASP A 94 9.05 5.70 3.50
CA ASP A 94 8.30 5.80 2.25
C ASP A 94 7.68 4.46 1.86
N VAL A 95 8.37 3.35 2.15
CA VAL A 95 7.79 2.02 1.95
C VAL A 95 6.53 1.88 2.80
N PHE A 96 6.60 2.25 4.07
CA PHE A 96 5.45 2.17 4.97
C PHE A 96 4.35 3.13 4.54
N GLN A 97 4.70 4.31 4.05
CA GLN A 97 3.70 5.25 3.54
C GLN A 97 2.92 4.67 2.36
N MET A 98 3.61 4.00 1.45
CA MET A 98 2.96 3.36 0.29
C MET A 98 2.04 2.22 0.72
N ILE A 99 2.43 1.46 1.73
CA ILE A 99 1.57 0.40 2.28
C ILE A 99 0.32 1.00 2.91
N LYS A 100 0.49 2.09 3.67
CA LYS A 100 -0.62 2.78 4.30
C LYS A 100 -1.61 3.33 3.26
N GLU A 101 -1.08 3.91 2.20
CA GLU A 101 -1.93 4.43 1.11
C GLU A 101 -2.71 3.31 0.45
N SER A 102 -2.07 2.16 0.26
CA SER A 102 -2.73 0.99 -0.32
C SER A 102 -3.87 0.51 0.56
N TYR A 103 -3.64 0.42 1.87
CA TYR A 103 -4.68 0.02 2.81
C TYR A 103 -5.88 0.98 2.73
N ALA A 104 -5.61 2.28 2.69
CA ALA A 104 -6.66 3.28 2.61
C ALA A 104 -7.50 3.11 1.33
N LEU A 105 -6.84 2.80 0.21
CA LEU A 105 -7.54 2.65 -1.05
C LEU A 105 -8.47 1.45 -1.08
N VAL A 106 -8.11 0.35 -0.42
CA VAL A 106 -8.96 -0.85 -0.41
C VAL A 106 -10.01 -0.82 0.68
N THR A 107 -9.87 0.05 1.67
CA THR A 107 -10.85 0.19 2.76
C THR A 107 -11.72 1.42 2.62
N ASP A 108 -11.31 2.38 1.78
CA ASP A 108 -12.07 3.60 1.59
C ASP A 108 -13.41 3.30 0.94
N SER A 109 -14.47 3.87 1.50
CA SER A 109 -15.78 3.72 0.93
C SER A 109 -16.20 5.05 0.30
N PRO A 110 -17.10 5.03 -0.69
CA PRO A 110 -17.55 6.28 -1.30
C PRO A 110 -18.12 7.27 -0.31
N THR A 111 -18.69 6.80 0.77
CA THR A 111 -19.26 7.69 1.77
C THR A 111 -18.23 8.36 2.64
N LYS A 112 -16.99 7.86 2.62
CA LYS A 112 -15.94 8.45 3.41
C LYS A 112 -15.08 9.42 2.66
N ARG A 113 -15.27 9.47 1.42
CA ARG A 113 -14.38 10.21 0.65
C ARG A 113 -14.41 11.58 0.89
N ILE A 114 -14.16 11.86 1.78
CA ILE A 114 -14.10 13.11 2.11
C ILE A 114 -13.10 13.41 2.97
N TYR A 115 -12.51 12.86 2.95
CA TYR A 115 -11.60 13.28 3.59
C TYR A 115 -10.64 13.56 3.53
N GLU A 116 -10.28 13.31 3.22
CA GLU A 116 -9.52 13.82 3.18
C GLU A 116 -8.99 14.59 3.03
N ALA A 117 -9.39 14.32 2.52
CA ALA A 117 -9.03 15.25 2.33
C ALA A 117 -8.48 15.88 2.91
N VAL A 118 -8.66 15.50 3.05
CA VAL A 118 -8.48 16.33 3.60
C VAL A 118 -7.60 16.51 3.93
N LYS A 119 -7.99 16.38 3.74
CA LYS A 119 -7.62 16.72 3.95
C LYS A 119 -6.96 17.49 4.02
N LYS A 120 -6.70 17.00 3.79
CA LYS A 120 -6.57 17.72 3.68
C LYS A 120 -6.40 18.36 4.29
N ILE A 121 -6.49 17.96 4.20
CA ILE A 121 -6.81 18.66 4.75
C ILE A 121 -6.53 19.00 5.37
N PRO A 122 -6.30 18.85 5.55
CA PRO A 122 -6.52 19.28 6.07
C PRO A 122 -6.25 19.62 6.48
N ARG A 123 -6.34 19.63 6.60
CA ARG A 123 -6.63 20.11 6.88
C ARG A 123 -6.67 20.55 7.42
N GLY A 124 -6.06 19.89 7.67
CA GLY A 124 -6.47 20.37 8.00
C GLY A 124 -6.66 20.28 8.12
N GLN A 125 -7.17 20.03 8.13
CA GLN A 125 -7.89 20.12 7.99
C GLN A 125 -8.16 19.85 8.13
N VAL A 126 -7.68 19.38 8.31
CA VAL A 126 -8.43 19.40 8.24
C VAL A 126 -8.63 19.06 8.32
N ALA A 127 -8.38 18.46 8.38
CA ALA A 127 -8.97 18.50 8.33
C ALA A 127 -9.20 18.10 8.43
N THR A 128 -9.50 17.52 8.46
CA THR A 128 -10.10 17.52 8.34
C THR A 128 -10.34 17.21 8.43
N TYR A 129 -10.55 16.88 8.42
CA TYR A 129 -11.16 17.05 8.14
C TYR A 129 -11.12 17.17 8.44
N GLY A 130 -10.90 16.42 8.51
CA GLY A 130 -11.32 16.99 8.76
C GLY A 130 -11.17 17.28 8.89
N GLN A 131 -11.09 17.05 9.02
CA GLN A 131 -11.38 17.67 8.86
C GLN A 131 -11.56 17.91 8.87
N VAL A 132 -11.27 17.62 8.83
CA VAL A 132 -11.81 18.07 8.55
C VAL A 132 -12.02 18.04 8.53
N ALA A 133 -12.02 17.90 8.39
CA ALA A 133 -12.51 18.19 8.27
C ALA A 133 -12.52 18.22 8.47
N HIS A 134 -12.79 17.72 8.16
CA HIS A 134 -13.08 18.13 7.99
C HIS A 134 -13.11 18.13 8.24
#